data_f106c07007de8a939ccbbfa41a9264f0
#
_entry.id   f106c07007de8a939ccbbfa41a9264f0
#
_cell.length_a   1.000
_cell.length_b   1.000
_cell.length_c   1.000
_cell.angle_alpha   90.00
_cell.angle_beta   90.00
_cell.angle_gamma   90.00
#
_symmetry.space_group_name_H-M   'P 1'
#
loop_
_entity.id
_entity.type
_entity.pdbx_description
1 polymer ?
#
loop_
_entity_poly.entity_id
_entity_poly.type
_entity_poly.pdbx_seq_one_letter_code
_entity_poly.pdbx_strand_id
1 'polypeptide(L)'
;MWKRGRLRPQNAPERRIRQFAQLICQSEWLFSEMLVQPSVKGMRQLLCQPSLTVTEKQSMVTLPPAIGKQSMDILLINTLLPYRYAYAVAHQDHVGAQTALKLMQEIPAENNTIIRQWQMLGQQVRTAADTQALIQLYQHYCQNERCIHCEVGQQVFRLNHIDVDSNNK
;
A
#
# COMPACT_ATOMS: atom_id res chain seq x y z
N MET A 1 -8.20 -18.75 -21.79
CA MET A 1 -9.13 -17.61 -21.95
C MET A 1 -9.43 -17.02 -20.57
N TRP A 2 -9.19 -15.72 -20.36
CA TRP A 2 -9.39 -15.08 -19.06
C TRP A 2 -10.87 -15.04 -18.72
N LYS A 3 -11.26 -15.50 -17.52
CA LYS A 3 -12.65 -15.37 -17.06
C LYS A 3 -12.90 -13.90 -16.72
N ARG A 4 -13.69 -13.22 -17.54
CA ARG A 4 -14.19 -11.87 -17.27
C ARG A 4 -15.29 -12.01 -16.22
N GLY A 5 -14.90 -12.00 -14.92
CA GLY A 5 -15.87 -11.87 -13.83
C GLY A 5 -16.61 -10.52 -13.91
N ARG A 6 -17.42 -10.18 -12.90
CA ARG A 6 -18.13 -8.88 -12.76
C ARG A 6 -17.15 -7.71 -12.52
N LEU A 7 -16.09 -7.63 -13.34
CA LEU A 7 -15.11 -6.56 -13.26
C LEU A 7 -15.66 -5.32 -13.96
N ARG A 8 -15.48 -4.15 -13.30
CA ARG A 8 -15.78 -2.87 -13.95
C ARG A 8 -14.88 -2.73 -15.19
N PRO A 9 -15.36 -2.12 -16.31
CA PRO A 9 -14.58 -2.00 -17.56
C PRO A 9 -13.20 -1.38 -17.37
N GLN A 10 -13.06 -0.51 -16.38
CA GLN A 10 -11.78 0.14 -16.02
C GLN A 10 -10.73 -0.82 -15.44
N ASN A 11 -11.14 -1.98 -14.94
CA ASN A 11 -10.26 -3.00 -14.34
C ASN A 11 -10.13 -4.25 -15.23
N ALA A 12 -10.48 -4.15 -16.52
CA ALA A 12 -10.29 -5.25 -17.47
C ALA A 12 -8.81 -5.67 -17.50
N PRO A 13 -8.50 -6.98 -17.44
CA PRO A 13 -7.11 -7.48 -17.41
C PRO A 13 -6.29 -6.97 -18.60
N GLU A 14 -6.88 -6.94 -19.80
CA GLU A 14 -6.22 -6.46 -21.01
C GLU A 14 -5.78 -5.00 -20.90
N ARG A 15 -6.58 -4.17 -20.25
CA ARG A 15 -6.24 -2.77 -20.00
C ARG A 15 -5.07 -2.66 -19.03
N ARG A 16 -5.07 -3.47 -17.96
CA ARG A 16 -3.98 -3.48 -16.97
C ARG A 16 -2.67 -3.98 -17.58
N ILE A 17 -2.73 -5.02 -18.40
CA ILE A 17 -1.55 -5.53 -19.12
C ILE A 17 -0.98 -4.45 -20.06
N ARG A 18 -1.82 -3.75 -20.81
CA ARG A 18 -1.36 -2.65 -21.68
C ARG A 18 -0.74 -1.50 -20.89
N GLN A 19 -1.36 -1.10 -19.78
CA GLN A 19 -0.79 -0.07 -18.89
C GLN A 19 0.57 -0.48 -18.34
N PHE A 20 0.72 -1.72 -17.92
CA PHE A 20 1.98 -2.26 -17.41
C PHE A 20 3.04 -2.36 -18.51
N ALA A 21 2.69 -2.87 -19.68
CA ALA A 21 3.60 -2.91 -20.83
C ALA A 21 4.10 -1.51 -21.22
N GLN A 22 3.19 -0.53 -21.27
CA GLN A 22 3.54 0.87 -21.54
C GLN A 22 4.51 1.40 -20.47
N LEU A 23 4.29 1.13 -19.21
CA LEU A 23 5.16 1.55 -18.11
C LEU A 23 6.58 1.00 -18.26
N ILE A 24 6.71 -0.30 -18.58
CA ILE A 24 8.02 -0.95 -18.81
C ILE A 24 8.72 -0.41 -20.05
N CYS A 25 7.98 -0.18 -21.14
CA CYS A 25 8.57 0.31 -22.39
C CYS A 25 9.08 1.76 -22.29
N GLN A 26 8.60 2.54 -21.32
CA GLN A 26 8.96 3.96 -21.17
C GLN A 26 10.15 4.18 -20.24
N SER A 27 10.49 3.23 -19.40
CA SER A 27 11.63 3.33 -18.50
C SER A 27 12.41 2.02 -18.47
N GLU A 28 13.65 2.06 -18.95
CA GLU A 28 14.57 0.91 -18.84
C GLU A 28 14.93 0.59 -17.40
N TRP A 29 14.83 1.57 -16.50
CA TRP A 29 15.29 1.48 -15.12
C TRP A 29 14.21 1.85 -14.10
N LEU A 30 12.95 1.62 -14.43
CA LEU A 30 11.79 2.00 -13.61
C LEU A 30 11.96 1.64 -12.14
N PHE A 31 12.44 0.43 -11.87
CA PHE A 31 12.65 -0.03 -10.51
C PHE A 31 13.70 0.80 -9.77
N SER A 32 14.87 1.01 -10.39
CA SER A 32 15.95 1.82 -9.80
C SER A 32 15.50 3.27 -9.59
N GLU A 33 14.77 3.85 -10.55
CA GLU A 33 14.18 5.18 -10.42
C GLU A 33 13.21 5.25 -9.24
N MET A 34 12.37 4.23 -9.04
CA MET A 34 11.44 4.16 -7.91
C MET A 34 12.14 4.05 -6.56
N LEU A 35 13.27 3.33 -6.48
CA LEU A 35 14.05 3.19 -5.25
C LEU A 35 14.62 4.51 -4.76
N VAL A 36 15.01 5.41 -5.67
CA VAL A 36 15.66 6.69 -5.33
C VAL A 36 14.67 7.85 -5.18
N GLN A 37 13.38 7.65 -5.51
CA GLN A 37 12.40 8.74 -5.40
C GLN A 37 12.26 9.23 -3.95
N PRO A 38 12.40 10.55 -3.72
CA PRO A 38 12.33 11.11 -2.38
C PRO A 38 10.89 11.41 -1.92
N SER A 39 9.89 11.30 -2.80
CA SER A 39 8.50 11.68 -2.50
C SER A 39 7.47 10.79 -3.20
N VAL A 40 6.31 10.64 -2.58
CA VAL A 40 5.14 9.95 -3.15
C VAL A 40 4.69 10.62 -4.46
N LYS A 41 4.80 11.95 -4.55
CA LYS A 41 4.48 12.70 -5.77
C LYS A 41 5.37 12.26 -6.94
N GLY A 42 6.67 12.17 -6.73
CA GLY A 42 7.63 11.68 -7.74
C GLY A 42 7.34 10.24 -8.17
N MET A 43 7.06 9.36 -7.20
CA MET A 43 6.66 7.98 -7.51
C MET A 43 5.39 7.91 -8.35
N ARG A 44 4.36 8.71 -8.02
CA ARG A 44 3.14 8.78 -8.83
C ARG A 44 3.40 9.32 -10.24
N GLN A 45 4.32 10.27 -10.40
CA GLN A 45 4.71 10.79 -11.71
C GLN A 45 5.37 9.71 -12.57
N LEU A 46 6.23 8.88 -12.01
CA LEU A 46 6.80 7.72 -12.73
C LEU A 46 5.74 6.71 -13.15
N LEU A 47 4.72 6.46 -12.31
CA LEU A 47 3.61 5.56 -12.61
C LEU A 47 2.57 6.18 -13.57
N CYS A 48 2.45 7.51 -13.58
CA CYS A 48 1.48 8.27 -14.38
C CYS A 48 2.11 8.72 -15.70
N GLN A 49 2.59 7.78 -16.51
CA GLN A 49 3.13 8.11 -17.81
C GLN A 49 1.99 8.52 -18.78
N PRO A 50 2.17 9.59 -19.56
CA PRO A 50 1.16 10.04 -20.51
C PRO A 50 0.92 8.97 -21.59
N SER A 51 -0.32 8.91 -22.05
CA SER A 51 -0.67 8.07 -23.22
C SER A 51 0.14 8.50 -24.44
N LEU A 52 1.11 7.68 -24.85
CA LEU A 52 1.79 7.90 -26.12
C LEU A 52 0.84 7.45 -27.24
N THR A 53 0.53 8.33 -28.14
CA THR A 53 -0.05 7.99 -29.45
C THR A 53 1.07 7.43 -30.31
N VAL A 54 1.17 6.12 -30.40
CA VAL A 54 2.08 5.49 -31.37
C VAL A 54 1.38 5.52 -32.72
N THR A 55 1.87 6.36 -33.60
CA THR A 55 1.50 6.35 -35.01
C THR A 55 2.29 5.25 -35.71
N GLU A 56 1.80 4.02 -35.66
CA GLU A 56 2.16 3.04 -36.67
C GLU A 56 1.45 3.40 -37.98
N LYS A 57 2.16 3.28 -39.07
CA LYS A 57 1.82 3.77 -40.42
C LYS A 57 0.41 3.48 -40.96
N GLN A 58 -0.48 2.78 -40.25
CA GLN A 58 -1.83 2.43 -40.69
C GLN A 58 -2.92 2.25 -39.65
N SER A 59 -2.64 2.42 -38.35
CA SER A 59 -3.70 2.31 -37.32
C SER A 59 -3.38 3.24 -36.14
N MET A 60 -4.30 4.16 -35.83
CA MET A 60 -4.24 4.91 -34.56
C MET A 60 -4.57 3.94 -33.41
N VAL A 61 -3.56 3.39 -32.75
CA VAL A 61 -3.76 2.63 -31.52
C VAL A 61 -3.86 3.62 -30.38
N THR A 62 -5.07 3.88 -29.93
CA THR A 62 -5.31 4.65 -28.71
C THR A 62 -4.83 3.84 -27.52
N LEU A 63 -3.75 4.25 -26.89
CA LEU A 63 -3.26 3.64 -25.67
C LEU A 63 -4.26 3.88 -24.52
N PRO A 64 -4.37 2.95 -23.57
CA PRO A 64 -5.26 3.11 -22.44
C PRO A 64 -4.83 4.33 -21.61
N PRO A 65 -5.79 5.06 -21.01
CA PRO A 65 -5.46 6.17 -20.11
C PRO A 65 -4.58 5.71 -18.97
N ALA A 66 -3.76 6.61 -18.46
CA ALA A 66 -2.83 6.39 -17.36
C ALA A 66 -3.52 5.71 -16.14
N ILE A 67 -2.71 5.10 -15.29
CA ILE A 67 -3.17 4.49 -14.04
C ILE A 67 -3.76 5.59 -13.16
N GLY A 68 -4.98 5.42 -12.67
CA GLY A 68 -5.63 6.40 -11.79
C GLY A 68 -4.94 6.48 -10.41
N LYS A 69 -5.02 7.65 -9.77
CA LYS A 69 -4.36 7.93 -8.47
C LYS A 69 -4.60 6.84 -7.43
N GLN A 70 -5.84 6.41 -7.22
CA GLN A 70 -6.16 5.35 -6.26
C GLN A 70 -5.46 4.03 -6.57
N SER A 71 -5.35 3.65 -7.85
CA SER A 71 -4.64 2.44 -8.25
C SER A 71 -3.13 2.58 -8.08
N MET A 72 -2.57 3.78 -8.30
CA MET A 72 -1.17 4.06 -8.00
C MET A 72 -0.90 3.94 -6.50
N ASP A 73 -1.75 4.51 -5.65
CA ASP A 73 -1.59 4.41 -4.20
C ASP A 73 -1.63 2.96 -3.72
N ILE A 74 -2.53 2.13 -4.25
CA ILE A 74 -2.58 0.69 -3.95
C ILE A 74 -1.26 -0.01 -4.37
N LEU A 75 -0.69 0.33 -5.52
CA LEU A 75 0.60 -0.23 -5.96
C LEU A 75 1.76 0.23 -5.06
N LEU A 76 1.75 1.51 -4.65
CA LEU A 76 2.76 2.04 -3.73
C LEU A 76 2.69 1.34 -2.37
N ILE A 77 1.51 1.23 -1.78
CA ILE A 77 1.29 0.67 -0.44
C ILE A 77 1.60 -0.83 -0.40
N ASN A 78 1.11 -1.60 -1.37
CA ASN A 78 1.13 -3.06 -1.31
C ASN A 78 2.32 -3.70 -2.04
N THR A 79 3.09 -2.93 -2.81
CA THR A 79 4.19 -3.49 -3.61
C THR A 79 5.48 -2.67 -3.47
N LEU A 80 5.46 -1.41 -3.89
CA LEU A 80 6.69 -0.65 -4.08
C LEU A 80 7.35 -0.23 -2.77
N LEU A 81 6.60 0.31 -1.82
CA LEU A 81 7.16 0.76 -0.53
C LEU A 81 7.57 -0.42 0.37
N PRO A 82 6.80 -1.51 0.50
CA PRO A 82 7.27 -2.70 1.19
C PRO A 82 8.55 -3.29 0.56
N TYR A 83 8.61 -3.33 -0.77
CA TYR A 83 9.80 -3.82 -1.45
C TYR A 83 11.01 -2.90 -1.23
N ARG A 84 10.81 -1.56 -1.33
CA ARG A 84 11.86 -0.58 -1.04
C ARG A 84 12.39 -0.74 0.39
N TYR A 85 11.51 -0.91 1.35
CA TYR A 85 11.88 -1.18 2.74
C TYR A 85 12.71 -2.46 2.88
N ALA A 86 12.22 -3.57 2.32
CA ALA A 86 12.90 -4.87 2.38
C ALA A 86 14.27 -4.81 1.68
N TYR A 87 14.36 -4.13 0.53
CA TYR A 87 15.61 -3.92 -0.19
C TYR A 87 16.61 -3.13 0.66
N ALA A 88 16.19 -2.03 1.27
CA ALA A 88 17.03 -1.22 2.14
C ALA A 88 17.53 -2.01 3.37
N VAL A 89 16.67 -2.79 4.00
CA VAL A 89 17.05 -3.66 5.13
C VAL A 89 18.07 -4.72 4.69
N ALA A 90 17.87 -5.36 3.55
CA ALA A 90 18.79 -6.36 3.02
C ALA A 90 20.18 -5.79 2.71
N HIS A 91 20.26 -4.49 2.38
CA HIS A 91 21.53 -3.78 2.10
C HIS A 91 22.05 -2.99 3.30
N GLN A 92 21.46 -3.16 4.49
CA GLN A 92 21.84 -2.44 5.71
C GLN A 92 21.70 -0.90 5.58
N ASP A 93 20.86 -0.43 4.65
CA ASP A 93 20.55 0.98 4.44
C ASP A 93 19.43 1.43 5.38
N HIS A 94 19.81 1.83 6.61
CA HIS A 94 18.87 2.30 7.61
C HIS A 94 18.13 3.59 7.19
N VAL A 95 18.80 4.46 6.42
CA VAL A 95 18.19 5.71 5.93
C VAL A 95 17.12 5.41 4.88
N GLY A 96 17.42 4.52 3.94
CA GLY A 96 16.47 4.04 2.93
C GLY A 96 15.25 3.37 3.54
N ALA A 97 15.44 2.52 4.57
CA ALA A 97 14.36 1.87 5.29
C ALA A 97 13.44 2.90 5.98
N GLN A 98 14.02 3.87 6.72
CA GLN A 98 13.24 4.93 7.34
C GLN A 98 12.53 5.83 6.31
N THR A 99 13.15 6.07 5.17
CA THR A 99 12.53 6.84 4.07
C THR A 99 11.31 6.11 3.52
N ALA A 100 11.37 4.81 3.32
CA ALA A 100 10.22 4.03 2.88
C ALA A 100 9.04 4.13 3.86
N LEU A 101 9.29 4.07 5.18
CA LEU A 101 8.26 4.27 6.21
C LEU A 101 7.68 5.68 6.20
N LYS A 102 8.52 6.72 6.05
CA LYS A 102 8.05 8.11 5.93
C LYS A 102 7.15 8.31 4.72
N LEU A 103 7.52 7.74 3.56
CA LEU A 103 6.70 7.80 2.36
C LEU A 103 5.34 7.11 2.55
N MET A 104 5.28 6.02 3.32
CA MET A 104 4.01 5.37 3.69
C MET A 104 3.10 6.29 4.51
N GLN A 105 3.69 7.19 5.33
CA GLN A 105 2.94 8.19 6.11
C GLN A 105 2.42 9.35 5.25
N GLU A 106 2.99 9.60 4.06
CA GLU A 106 2.51 10.64 3.13
C GLU A 106 1.27 10.20 2.33
N ILE A 107 0.98 8.90 2.28
CA ILE A 107 -0.17 8.36 1.55
C ILE A 107 -1.37 8.32 2.49
N PRO A 108 -2.56 8.78 2.05
CA PRO A 108 -3.77 8.70 2.84
C PRO A 108 -4.14 7.27 3.21
N ALA A 109 -4.85 7.12 4.33
CA ALA A 109 -5.38 5.84 4.79
C ALA A 109 -6.20 5.11 3.73
N GLU A 110 -6.04 3.79 3.66
CA GLU A 110 -6.88 2.93 2.82
C GLU A 110 -8.28 2.80 3.44
N ASN A 111 -9.28 2.65 2.60
CA ASN A 111 -10.64 2.38 3.05
C ASN A 111 -11.02 0.92 2.75
N ASN A 112 -10.96 0.09 3.77
CA ASN A 112 -11.39 -1.31 3.71
C ASN A 112 -12.20 -1.69 4.97
N THR A 113 -12.73 -2.91 4.99
CA THR A 113 -13.60 -3.38 6.09
C THR A 113 -12.88 -3.42 7.43
N ILE A 114 -11.63 -3.86 7.47
CA ILE A 114 -10.82 -3.95 8.69
C ILE A 114 -10.62 -2.55 9.28
N ILE A 115 -10.24 -1.59 8.45
CA ILE A 115 -10.00 -0.21 8.88
C ILE A 115 -11.28 0.45 9.39
N ARG A 116 -12.42 0.21 8.73
CA ARG A 116 -13.71 0.72 9.22
C ARG A 116 -14.07 0.16 10.60
N GLN A 117 -13.77 -1.11 10.88
CA GLN A 117 -13.97 -1.69 12.21
C GLN A 117 -13.11 -1.00 13.27
N TRP A 118 -11.83 -0.74 12.98
CA TRP A 118 -10.96 0.01 13.88
C TRP A 118 -11.46 1.43 14.14
N GLN A 119 -11.95 2.11 13.11
CA GLN A 119 -12.52 3.45 13.24
C GLN A 119 -13.80 3.46 14.09
N MET A 120 -14.65 2.43 13.98
CA MET A 120 -15.84 2.28 14.86
C MET A 120 -15.47 2.07 16.33
N LEU A 121 -14.28 1.52 16.61
CA LEU A 121 -13.71 1.40 17.96
C LEU A 121 -13.03 2.69 18.43
N GLY A 122 -13.11 3.80 17.68
CA GLY A 122 -12.54 5.09 18.04
C GLY A 122 -11.07 5.27 17.62
N GLN A 123 -10.46 4.29 16.94
CA GLN A 123 -9.08 4.42 16.47
C GLN A 123 -8.98 5.44 15.33
N GLN A 124 -8.12 6.45 15.52
CA GLN A 124 -7.83 7.41 14.45
C GLN A 124 -6.86 6.79 13.45
N VAL A 125 -7.24 6.79 12.16
CA VAL A 125 -6.45 6.24 11.06
C VAL A 125 -6.34 7.30 9.98
N ARG A 126 -5.14 7.81 9.73
CA ARG A 126 -4.90 8.96 8.84
C ARG A 126 -4.04 8.61 7.63
N THR A 127 -3.12 7.68 7.77
CA THR A 127 -2.09 7.37 6.78
C THR A 127 -2.12 5.90 6.37
N ALA A 128 -1.46 5.59 5.25
CA ALA A 128 -1.28 4.21 4.82
C ALA A 128 -0.43 3.41 5.82
N ALA A 129 0.53 4.05 6.51
CA ALA A 129 1.30 3.40 7.57
C ALA A 129 0.38 2.92 8.71
N ASP A 130 -0.57 3.76 9.14
CA ASP A 130 -1.55 3.37 10.17
C ASP A 130 -2.40 2.18 9.69
N THR A 131 -2.87 2.23 8.42
CA THR A 131 -3.72 1.16 7.89
C THR A 131 -2.99 -0.16 7.79
N GLN A 132 -1.74 -0.17 7.33
CA GLN A 132 -0.95 -1.39 7.22
C GLN A 132 -0.61 -1.98 8.58
N ALA A 133 -0.28 -1.16 9.58
CA ALA A 133 -0.05 -1.60 10.95
C ALA A 133 -1.32 -2.25 11.55
N LEU A 134 -2.48 -1.64 11.38
CA LEU A 134 -3.75 -2.16 11.91
C LEU A 134 -4.23 -3.41 11.17
N ILE A 135 -4.00 -3.52 9.86
CA ILE A 135 -4.28 -4.73 9.09
C ILE A 135 -3.40 -5.89 9.58
N GLN A 136 -2.11 -5.64 9.77
CA GLN A 136 -1.19 -6.65 10.29
C GLN A 136 -1.58 -7.08 11.71
N LEU A 137 -1.87 -6.14 12.59
CA LEU A 137 -2.33 -6.41 13.95
C LEU A 137 -3.59 -7.30 13.94
N TYR A 138 -4.57 -6.97 13.11
CA TYR A 138 -5.79 -7.75 12.96
C TYR A 138 -5.51 -9.16 12.46
N GLN A 139 -4.78 -9.32 11.36
CA GLN A 139 -4.55 -10.61 10.70
C GLN A 139 -3.67 -11.55 11.52
N HIS A 140 -2.63 -11.03 12.18
CA HIS A 140 -1.66 -11.86 12.90
C HIS A 140 -2.05 -12.14 14.35
N TYR A 141 -2.83 -11.25 14.96
CA TYR A 141 -3.18 -11.37 16.38
C TYR A 141 -4.68 -11.46 16.62
N CYS A 142 -5.48 -10.45 16.24
CA CYS A 142 -6.89 -10.40 16.61
C CYS A 142 -7.71 -11.52 15.97
N GLN A 143 -7.53 -11.76 14.67
CA GLN A 143 -8.23 -12.83 13.95
C GLN A 143 -7.89 -14.23 14.46
N ASN A 144 -6.71 -14.40 15.04
CA ASN A 144 -6.21 -15.66 15.57
C ASN A 144 -6.31 -15.75 17.10
N GLU A 145 -7.02 -14.81 17.76
CA GLU A 145 -7.23 -14.75 19.22
C GLU A 145 -5.92 -14.77 20.04
N ARG A 146 -4.82 -14.23 19.48
CA ARG A 146 -3.49 -14.23 20.09
C ARG A 146 -3.23 -13.00 20.96
N CYS A 147 -4.22 -12.59 21.77
CA CYS A 147 -4.13 -11.38 22.59
C CYS A 147 -2.99 -11.40 23.61
N ILE A 148 -2.67 -12.56 24.16
CA ILE A 148 -1.57 -12.74 25.13
C ILE A 148 -0.17 -12.54 24.52
N HIS A 149 -0.04 -12.68 23.18
CA HIS A 149 1.20 -12.46 22.44
C HIS A 149 1.24 -11.08 21.76
N CYS A 150 0.21 -10.27 21.94
CA CYS A 150 0.05 -8.96 21.36
C CYS A 150 0.37 -7.88 22.41
N GLU A 151 1.23 -6.92 22.09
CA GLU A 151 1.58 -5.81 23.00
C GLU A 151 0.34 -5.03 23.48
N VAL A 152 -0.61 -4.77 22.57
CA VAL A 152 -1.87 -4.09 22.92
C VAL A 152 -2.69 -4.96 23.88
N GLY A 153 -2.83 -6.26 23.60
CA GLY A 153 -3.53 -7.19 24.47
C GLY A 153 -2.89 -7.31 25.86
N GLN A 154 -1.57 -7.42 25.90
CA GLN A 154 -0.83 -7.46 27.17
C GLN A 154 -1.02 -6.20 28.01
N GLN A 155 -1.04 -5.01 27.38
CA GLN A 155 -1.33 -3.76 28.09
C GLN A 155 -2.74 -3.75 28.68
N VAL A 156 -3.74 -4.18 27.94
CA VAL A 156 -5.12 -4.27 28.43
C VAL A 156 -5.21 -5.22 29.62
N PHE A 157 -4.54 -6.37 29.58
CA PHE A 157 -4.51 -7.31 30.72
C PHE A 157 -3.80 -6.71 31.94
N ARG A 158 -2.69 -6.01 31.77
CA ARG A 158 -1.99 -5.33 32.87
C ARG A 158 -2.86 -4.25 33.53
N LEU A 159 -3.56 -3.44 32.75
CA LEU A 159 -4.45 -2.40 33.27
C LEU A 159 -5.61 -3.01 34.07
N ASN A 160 -6.22 -4.09 33.58
CA ASN A 160 -7.31 -4.77 34.31
C ASN A 160 -6.85 -5.42 35.60
N HIS A 161 -5.60 -5.88 35.73
CA HIS A 161 -5.04 -6.39 36.98
C HIS A 161 -4.80 -5.30 38.02
N ILE A 162 -4.42 -4.09 37.60
CA ILE A 162 -4.21 -2.95 38.51
C ILE A 162 -5.54 -2.49 39.13
N ASP A 163 -6.65 -2.54 38.37
CA ASP A 163 -7.97 -2.14 38.89
C ASP A 163 -8.59 -3.16 39.89
N VAL A 164 -8.23 -4.44 39.79
CA VAL A 164 -8.71 -5.47 40.74
C VAL A 164 -8.04 -5.32 42.12
N ASP A 165 -6.76 -4.95 42.16
CA ASP A 165 -6.03 -4.77 43.41
C ASP A 165 -6.37 -3.43 44.12
N SER A 166 -6.88 -2.43 43.42
CA SER A 166 -7.30 -1.15 44.00
C SER A 166 -8.70 -1.15 44.64
N ASN A 167 -9.56 -2.13 44.30
CA ASN A 167 -10.91 -2.25 44.84
C ASN A 167 -10.98 -3.17 46.07
N ASN A 168 -9.88 -3.70 46.57
CA ASN A 168 -9.81 -4.62 47.67
C ASN A 168 -9.08 -4.03 48.92
N LYS A 169 -9.15 -2.71 49.09
CA LYS A 169 -8.68 -2.00 50.29
C LYS A 169 -9.79 -1.23 50.95
#